data_70d2f5c90a088888c8ef348de801cc64
#
_entry.id   70d2f5c90a088888c8ef348de801cc64
#
_cell.length_a   1.000
_cell.length_b   1.000
_cell.length_c   1.000
_cell.angle_alpha   90.00
_cell.angle_beta   90.00
_cell.angle_gamma   90.00
#
_symmetry.space_group_name_H-M   'P 1'
#
loop_
_entity.id
_entity.type
_entity.pdbx_description
1 polymer ?
#
loop_
_entity_poly.entity_id
_entity_poly.type
_entity_poly.pdbx_seq_one_letter_code
_entity_poly.pdbx_strand_id
1 'polypeptide(L)'
;MALLELRGISKRFGGLQALANVSLALDDGIIASLIGPNGAGKTTLFNTLTGLYRPDEGEIIFRERSLIGLKPENITAAGISRTFQNIRLFSYMTVLENVLVGMHARLQTSLPAILLRSKRFHAQEDQGRHRALELVELTGLRGREETWAGQLSYGEQRRLEIARALAAEPEILLLDEPTAGMNSQEAQSLMTLFKELIGSYVKAILLIEHNMRVVMGISHRVHVLDYGEKIAEGDPEEVRRDPRVIEAYLGQGTWVPDARD
;
A
#
# COMPACT_ATOMS: atom_id res chain seq x y z
N MET A 1 -20.92 -3.30 1.51
CA MET A 1 -20.65 -1.92 1.01
C MET A 1 -19.16 -1.80 0.84
N ALA A 2 -18.74 -1.32 -0.33
CA ALA A 2 -17.30 -1.15 -0.57
C ALA A 2 -16.68 -0.16 0.43
N LEU A 3 -15.51 -0.49 0.95
CA LEU A 3 -14.75 0.36 1.86
C LEU A 3 -14.17 1.57 1.11
N LEU A 4 -13.72 1.35 -0.14
CA LEU A 4 -13.18 2.37 -1.04
C LEU A 4 -13.79 2.17 -2.43
N GLU A 5 -14.23 3.26 -3.06
CA GLU A 5 -14.74 3.26 -4.42
C GLU A 5 -14.07 4.36 -5.24
N LEU A 6 -13.60 3.99 -6.41
CA LEU A 6 -13.18 4.90 -7.47
C LEU A 6 -14.23 4.84 -8.57
N ARG A 7 -14.74 5.99 -8.97
CA ARG A 7 -15.79 6.09 -9.98
C ARG A 7 -15.33 7.00 -11.12
N GLY A 8 -15.07 6.43 -12.27
CA GLY A 8 -14.77 7.17 -13.50
C GLY A 8 -13.52 8.04 -13.43
N ILE A 9 -12.47 7.59 -12.74
CA ILE A 9 -11.24 8.36 -12.55
C ILE A 9 -10.53 8.56 -13.87
N SER A 10 -10.34 9.82 -14.25
CA SER A 10 -9.55 10.23 -15.41
C SER A 10 -8.43 11.18 -15.00
N LYS A 11 -7.24 11.02 -15.62
CA LYS A 11 -6.08 11.87 -15.38
C LYS A 11 -5.27 12.08 -16.65
N ARG A 12 -4.98 13.35 -16.97
CA ARG A 12 -4.13 13.75 -18.09
C ARG A 12 -2.90 14.51 -17.61
N PHE A 13 -1.82 14.34 -18.34
CA PHE A 13 -0.59 15.12 -18.20
C PHE A 13 -0.24 15.71 -19.57
N GLY A 14 -0.55 16.99 -19.77
CA GLY A 14 -0.45 17.60 -21.10
C GLY A 14 -1.31 16.85 -22.12
N GLY A 15 -0.71 16.32 -23.19
CA GLY A 15 -1.41 15.55 -24.21
C GLY A 15 -1.59 14.06 -23.90
N LEU A 16 -0.96 13.56 -22.82
CA LEU A 16 -1.01 12.14 -22.44
C LEU A 16 -2.16 11.87 -21.48
N GLN A 17 -3.08 10.98 -21.85
CA GLN A 17 -4.10 10.45 -20.96
C GLN A 17 -3.53 9.25 -20.21
N ALA A 18 -3.25 9.43 -18.92
CA ALA A 18 -2.64 8.42 -18.05
C ALA A 18 -3.69 7.52 -17.37
N LEU A 19 -4.91 8.02 -17.17
CA LEU A 19 -6.08 7.27 -16.71
C LEU A 19 -7.31 7.72 -17.48
N ALA A 20 -8.14 6.79 -17.95
CA ALA A 20 -9.35 7.01 -18.70
C ALA A 20 -10.52 6.24 -18.07
N ASN A 21 -11.40 6.95 -17.39
CA ASN A 21 -12.64 6.42 -16.82
C ASN A 21 -12.46 5.16 -15.95
N VAL A 22 -11.41 5.11 -15.13
CA VAL A 22 -11.09 3.96 -14.28
C VAL A 22 -12.04 3.90 -13.09
N SER A 23 -12.73 2.78 -12.93
CA SER A 23 -13.59 2.49 -11.79
C SER A 23 -13.16 1.18 -11.12
N LEU A 24 -13.02 1.21 -9.80
CA LEU A 24 -12.73 0.00 -9.01
C LEU A 24 -13.36 0.13 -7.62
N ALA A 25 -13.67 -1.00 -7.01
CA ALA A 25 -14.14 -1.06 -5.64
C ALA A 25 -13.26 -1.99 -4.81
N LEU A 26 -13.03 -1.62 -3.55
CA LEU A 26 -12.29 -2.41 -2.56
C LEU A 26 -13.20 -2.66 -1.36
N ASP A 27 -13.55 -3.92 -1.14
CA ASP A 27 -14.38 -4.33 -0.02
C ASP A 27 -13.55 -4.55 1.26
N ASP A 28 -14.23 -4.66 2.39
CA ASP A 28 -13.64 -5.05 3.67
C ASP A 28 -13.23 -6.54 3.64
N GLY A 29 -12.14 -6.89 4.33
CA GLY A 29 -11.66 -8.26 4.47
C GLY A 29 -10.88 -8.80 3.28
N ILE A 30 -10.56 -8.00 2.24
CA ILE A 30 -9.91 -8.49 1.03
C ILE A 30 -8.51 -7.92 0.79
N ILE A 31 -7.69 -8.73 0.11
CA ILE A 31 -6.49 -8.29 -0.58
C ILE A 31 -6.82 -8.20 -2.07
N ALA A 32 -6.73 -7.00 -2.65
CA ALA A 32 -6.88 -6.80 -4.08
C ALA A 32 -5.54 -6.43 -4.71
N SER A 33 -5.31 -6.91 -5.93
CA SER A 33 -4.13 -6.55 -6.73
C SER A 33 -4.53 -5.66 -7.91
N LEU A 34 -3.68 -4.69 -8.19
CA LEU A 34 -3.71 -3.88 -9.40
C LEU A 34 -2.52 -4.26 -10.27
N ILE A 35 -2.78 -4.92 -11.38
CA ILE A 35 -1.75 -5.39 -12.32
C ILE A 35 -1.87 -4.71 -13.67
N GLY A 36 -0.92 -4.94 -14.54
CA GLY A 36 -0.90 -4.42 -15.90
C GLY A 36 0.52 -4.14 -16.38
N PRO A 37 0.73 -3.94 -17.66
CA PRO A 37 2.03 -3.63 -18.24
C PRO A 37 2.67 -2.36 -17.68
N ASN A 38 3.96 -2.15 -17.97
CA ASN A 38 4.63 -0.89 -17.66
C ASN A 38 3.98 0.25 -18.43
N GLY A 39 3.71 1.37 -17.75
CA GLY A 39 2.99 2.49 -18.35
C GLY A 39 1.47 2.37 -18.37
N ALA A 40 0.89 1.28 -17.86
CA ALA A 40 -0.57 1.09 -17.81
C ALA A 40 -1.34 2.06 -16.91
N GLY A 41 -0.66 2.91 -16.12
CA GLY A 41 -1.31 3.90 -15.26
C GLY A 41 -1.40 3.52 -13.77
N LYS A 42 -0.89 2.35 -13.36
CA LYS A 42 -0.97 1.85 -11.97
C LYS A 42 -0.47 2.86 -10.92
N THR A 43 0.76 3.35 -11.09
CA THR A 43 1.35 4.34 -10.19
C THR A 43 0.59 5.66 -10.22
N THR A 44 0.05 6.06 -11.39
CA THR A 44 -0.79 7.26 -11.50
C THR A 44 -2.07 7.10 -10.68
N LEU A 45 -2.71 5.92 -10.72
CA LEU A 45 -3.90 5.62 -9.92
C LEU A 45 -3.58 5.69 -8.42
N PHE A 46 -2.48 5.09 -7.97
CA PHE A 46 -2.05 5.17 -6.56
C PHE A 46 -1.73 6.62 -6.14
N ASN A 47 -1.06 7.39 -6.99
CA ASN A 47 -0.79 8.79 -6.71
C ASN A 47 -2.08 9.62 -6.63
N THR A 48 -3.08 9.27 -7.41
CA THR A 48 -4.40 9.92 -7.38
C THR A 48 -5.16 9.53 -6.10
N LEU A 49 -5.14 8.25 -5.72
CA LEU A 49 -5.72 7.74 -4.48
C LEU A 49 -5.13 8.41 -3.22
N THR A 50 -3.84 8.70 -3.25
CA THR A 50 -3.11 9.27 -2.10
C THR A 50 -3.02 10.80 -2.14
N GLY A 51 -3.75 11.47 -3.05
CA GLY A 51 -3.82 12.92 -3.13
C GLY A 51 -2.56 13.62 -3.65
N LEU A 52 -1.58 12.85 -4.16
CA LEU A 52 -0.41 13.41 -4.86
C LEU A 52 -0.80 14.00 -6.21
N TYR A 53 -1.79 13.41 -6.87
CA TYR A 53 -2.40 13.95 -8.08
C TYR A 53 -3.90 14.15 -7.85
N ARG A 54 -4.42 15.30 -8.26
CA ARG A 54 -5.85 15.51 -8.34
C ARG A 54 -6.36 14.88 -9.64
N PRO A 55 -7.38 14.03 -9.64
CA PRO A 55 -8.02 13.57 -10.89
C PRO A 55 -8.66 14.74 -11.61
N ASP A 56 -8.74 14.65 -12.93
CA ASP A 56 -9.41 15.66 -13.74
C ASP A 56 -10.92 15.39 -13.78
N GLU A 57 -11.31 14.11 -13.71
CA GLU A 57 -12.70 13.67 -13.66
C GLU A 57 -12.85 12.48 -12.70
N GLY A 58 -14.08 12.27 -12.22
CA GLY A 58 -14.45 11.13 -11.38
C GLY A 58 -14.42 11.44 -9.89
N GLU A 59 -14.70 10.42 -9.10
CA GLU A 59 -14.83 10.50 -7.65
C GLU A 59 -14.01 9.40 -6.96
N ILE A 60 -13.46 9.72 -5.80
CA ILE A 60 -12.84 8.76 -4.88
C ILE A 60 -13.58 8.84 -3.56
N ILE A 61 -14.24 7.76 -3.17
CA ILE A 61 -15.10 7.71 -2.00
C ILE A 61 -14.54 6.66 -1.03
N PHE A 62 -14.22 7.08 0.19
CA PHE A 62 -13.80 6.23 1.28
C PHE A 62 -14.78 6.38 2.44
N ARG A 63 -15.44 5.30 2.84
CA ARG A 63 -16.47 5.32 3.90
C ARG A 63 -17.48 6.45 3.70
N GLU A 64 -18.07 6.51 2.53
CA GLU A 64 -19.09 7.53 2.14
C GLU A 64 -18.56 8.97 2.10
N ARG A 65 -17.25 9.19 2.28
CA ARG A 65 -16.62 10.53 2.22
C ARG A 65 -15.75 10.66 0.98
N SER A 66 -15.88 11.78 0.29
CA SER A 66 -15.01 12.10 -0.83
C SER A 66 -13.60 12.42 -0.34
N LEU A 67 -12.60 11.83 -1.02
CA LEU A 67 -11.18 12.13 -0.80
C LEU A 67 -10.65 13.19 -1.78
N ILE A 68 -11.46 13.62 -2.76
CA ILE A 68 -11.01 14.57 -3.80
C ILE A 68 -10.60 15.90 -3.19
N GLY A 69 -9.38 16.33 -3.51
CA GLY A 69 -8.81 17.59 -3.04
C GLY A 69 -8.25 17.56 -1.62
N LEU A 70 -8.31 16.42 -0.93
CA LEU A 70 -7.58 16.24 0.31
C LEU A 70 -6.07 16.14 0.05
N LYS A 71 -5.29 16.70 0.97
CA LYS A 71 -3.83 16.53 0.96
C LYS A 71 -3.45 15.13 1.44
N PRO A 72 -2.25 14.60 1.07
CA PRO A 72 -1.80 13.27 1.47
C PRO A 72 -1.86 13.01 2.97
N GLU A 73 -1.47 13.97 3.80
CA GLU A 73 -1.53 13.86 5.26
C GLU A 73 -2.96 13.67 5.78
N ASN A 74 -3.95 14.32 5.15
CA ASN A 74 -5.36 14.17 5.52
C ASN A 74 -5.94 12.82 5.07
N ILE A 75 -5.46 12.28 3.94
CA ILE A 75 -5.84 10.95 3.47
C ILE A 75 -5.26 9.88 4.41
N THR A 76 -4.01 10.05 4.86
CA THR A 76 -3.42 9.18 5.88
C THR A 76 -4.20 9.26 7.20
N ALA A 77 -4.53 10.46 7.65
CA ALA A 77 -5.34 10.67 8.87
C ALA A 77 -6.76 10.10 8.73
N ALA A 78 -7.32 10.06 7.51
CA ALA A 78 -8.61 9.42 7.24
C ALA A 78 -8.54 7.88 7.33
N GLY A 79 -7.36 7.26 7.21
CA GLY A 79 -7.15 5.84 7.38
C GLY A 79 -6.62 5.10 6.15
N ILE A 80 -5.95 5.79 5.23
CA ILE A 80 -5.30 5.17 4.05
C ILE A 80 -3.81 5.45 4.10
N SER A 81 -2.99 4.43 4.34
CA SER A 81 -1.53 4.52 4.31
C SER A 81 -0.95 3.85 3.08
N ARG A 82 0.23 4.32 2.65
CA ARG A 82 0.92 3.79 1.48
C ARG A 82 2.39 3.55 1.76
N THR A 83 2.94 2.45 1.20
CA THR A 83 4.38 2.29 0.97
C THR A 83 4.73 2.83 -0.41
N PHE A 84 6.01 3.06 -0.67
CA PHE A 84 6.48 3.60 -1.95
C PHE A 84 7.35 2.56 -2.67
N GLN A 85 7.36 2.58 -4.00
CA GLN A 85 8.21 1.71 -4.81
C GLN A 85 9.69 1.83 -4.41
N ASN A 86 10.19 3.05 -4.28
CA ASN A 86 11.50 3.31 -3.70
C ASN A 86 11.37 3.47 -2.18
N ILE A 87 12.08 2.69 -1.41
CA ILE A 87 12.09 2.73 0.05
C ILE A 87 12.42 4.15 0.53
N ARG A 88 11.54 4.71 1.37
CA ARG A 88 11.66 6.07 1.92
C ARG A 88 11.77 6.01 3.44
N LEU A 89 12.87 5.44 3.93
CA LEU A 89 13.18 5.39 5.37
C LEU A 89 14.10 6.55 5.77
N PHE A 90 14.04 6.91 7.03
CA PHE A 90 15.02 7.79 7.64
C PHE A 90 16.26 6.96 7.99
N SER A 91 17.22 6.91 7.09
CA SER A 91 18.38 6.00 7.15
C SER A 91 19.26 6.18 8.39
N TYR A 92 19.29 7.39 8.96
CA TYR A 92 20.02 7.76 10.17
C TYR A 92 19.17 7.72 11.45
N MET A 93 17.98 7.13 11.37
CA MET A 93 17.14 6.80 12.53
C MET A 93 17.12 5.29 12.73
N THR A 94 16.89 4.87 13.96
CA THR A 94 16.73 3.46 14.28
C THR A 94 15.42 2.90 13.71
N VAL A 95 15.29 1.58 13.71
CA VAL A 95 14.03 0.89 13.36
C VAL A 95 12.88 1.44 14.18
N LEU A 96 13.07 1.49 15.52
CA LEU A 96 12.03 1.96 16.43
C LEU A 96 11.64 3.42 16.16
N GLU A 97 12.62 4.30 15.96
CA GLU A 97 12.37 5.72 15.65
C GLU A 97 11.61 5.90 14.34
N ASN A 98 11.93 5.12 13.29
CA ASN A 98 11.18 5.15 12.04
C ASN A 98 9.69 4.79 12.23
N VAL A 99 9.39 3.78 13.06
CA VAL A 99 8.00 3.39 13.36
C VAL A 99 7.30 4.48 14.17
N LEU A 100 7.97 5.05 15.18
CA LEU A 100 7.43 6.15 15.99
C LEU A 100 7.08 7.39 15.14
N VAL A 101 7.89 7.73 14.13
CA VAL A 101 7.55 8.78 13.17
C VAL A 101 6.24 8.49 12.43
N GLY A 102 5.98 7.21 12.08
CA GLY A 102 4.71 6.80 11.47
C GLY A 102 3.47 7.08 12.32
N MET A 103 3.62 7.11 13.64
CA MET A 103 2.54 7.40 14.59
C MET A 103 2.19 8.89 14.68
N HIS A 104 3.03 9.78 14.14
CA HIS A 104 2.85 11.23 14.30
C HIS A 104 1.48 11.73 13.83
N ALA A 105 0.89 11.12 12.81
CA ALA A 105 -0.45 11.46 12.32
C ALA A 105 -1.56 11.23 13.37
N ARG A 106 -1.31 10.38 14.37
CA ARG A 106 -2.25 10.03 15.45
C ARG A 106 -1.94 10.71 16.79
N LEU A 107 -0.69 11.13 17.02
CA LEU A 107 -0.28 11.77 18.25
C LEU A 107 -0.75 13.23 18.27
N GLN A 108 -1.92 13.48 18.87
CA GLN A 108 -2.46 14.81 19.12
C GLN A 108 -1.86 15.40 20.40
N THR A 109 -0.55 15.60 20.42
CA THR A 109 0.09 16.20 21.60
C THR A 109 0.18 17.71 21.42
N SER A 110 -0.44 18.49 22.32
CA SER A 110 -0.36 19.94 22.27
C SER A 110 1.04 20.42 22.69
N LEU A 111 1.54 21.48 22.05
CA LEU A 111 2.83 22.10 22.40
C LEU A 111 3.01 22.36 23.91
N PRO A 112 2.01 22.88 24.65
CA PRO A 112 2.13 23.04 26.09
C PRO A 112 2.35 21.74 26.87
N ALA A 113 1.71 20.65 26.44
CA ALA A 113 1.87 19.35 27.08
C ALA A 113 3.27 18.77 26.90
N ILE A 114 3.90 19.03 25.76
CA ILE A 114 5.30 18.67 25.46
C ILE A 114 6.25 19.49 26.35
N LEU A 115 6.07 20.81 26.39
CA LEU A 115 6.95 21.72 27.15
C LEU A 115 6.89 21.45 28.66
N LEU A 116 5.72 21.10 29.19
CA LEU A 116 5.51 20.86 30.62
C LEU A 116 5.83 19.39 31.02
N ARG A 117 6.21 18.54 30.07
CA ARG A 117 6.48 17.10 30.31
C ARG A 117 5.45 16.47 31.23
N SER A 118 4.17 16.70 30.94
CA SER A 118 3.08 16.28 31.80
C SER A 118 3.04 14.74 31.95
N LYS A 119 2.44 14.24 33.03
CA LYS A 119 2.25 12.78 33.23
C LYS A 119 1.50 12.15 32.04
N ARG A 120 0.58 12.91 31.42
CA ARG A 120 -0.16 12.48 30.23
C ARG A 120 0.76 12.35 29.02
N PHE A 121 1.73 13.23 28.87
CA PHE A 121 2.73 13.17 27.79
C PHE A 121 3.59 11.90 27.93
N HIS A 122 4.15 11.61 29.11
CA HIS A 122 4.93 10.40 29.34
C HIS A 122 4.12 9.12 29.12
N ALA A 123 2.87 9.08 29.58
CA ALA A 123 2.00 7.93 29.34
C ALA A 123 1.72 7.71 27.84
N GLN A 124 1.58 8.77 27.05
CA GLN A 124 1.42 8.68 25.59
C GLN A 124 2.71 8.23 24.88
N GLU A 125 3.88 8.70 25.34
CA GLU A 125 5.18 8.24 24.81
C GLU A 125 5.39 6.75 25.10
N ASP A 126 5.12 6.30 26.33
CA ASP A 126 5.26 4.89 26.72
C ASP A 126 4.31 4.00 25.91
N GLN A 127 3.05 4.41 25.75
CA GLN A 127 2.07 3.70 24.92
C GLN A 127 2.51 3.65 23.45
N GLY A 128 2.97 4.78 22.89
CA GLY A 128 3.49 4.85 21.54
C GLY A 128 4.69 3.93 21.32
N ARG A 129 5.65 3.95 22.28
CA ARG A 129 6.81 3.07 22.23
C ARG A 129 6.42 1.59 22.30
N HIS A 130 5.48 1.23 23.17
CA HIS A 130 4.99 -0.15 23.28
C HIS A 130 4.36 -0.60 21.97
N ARG A 131 3.47 0.22 21.41
CA ARG A 131 2.84 -0.06 20.11
C ARG A 131 3.85 -0.15 18.97
N ALA A 132 4.88 0.68 18.96
CA ALA A 132 5.95 0.62 17.96
C ALA A 132 6.72 -0.71 18.05
N LEU A 133 7.03 -1.18 19.26
CA LEU A 133 7.69 -2.47 19.48
C LEU A 133 6.84 -3.65 19.01
N GLU A 134 5.52 -3.63 19.25
CA GLU A 134 4.59 -4.63 18.72
C GLU A 134 4.64 -4.68 17.18
N LEU A 135 4.64 -3.53 16.50
CA LEU A 135 4.72 -3.46 15.04
C LEU A 135 6.07 -3.93 14.49
N VAL A 136 7.16 -3.63 15.20
CA VAL A 136 8.49 -4.13 14.88
C VAL A 136 8.53 -5.67 14.96
N GLU A 137 7.96 -6.24 16.03
CA GLU A 137 7.87 -7.69 16.19
C GLU A 137 6.96 -8.32 15.13
N LEU A 138 5.76 -7.76 14.89
CA LEU A 138 4.81 -8.21 13.89
C LEU A 138 5.43 -8.30 12.49
N THR A 139 6.24 -7.31 12.13
CA THR A 139 6.89 -7.27 10.82
C THR A 139 8.18 -8.10 10.75
N GLY A 140 8.52 -8.83 11.82
CA GLY A 140 9.69 -9.73 11.86
C GLY A 140 11.02 -9.01 12.03
N LEU A 141 11.02 -7.83 12.66
CA LEU A 141 12.22 -7.02 12.94
C LEU A 141 12.63 -7.07 14.43
N ARG A 142 12.11 -8.05 15.19
CA ARG A 142 12.48 -8.25 16.59
C ARG A 142 14.00 -8.40 16.75
N GLY A 143 14.58 -7.66 17.70
CA GLY A 143 16.02 -7.61 17.95
C GLY A 143 16.78 -6.63 17.06
N ARG A 144 16.07 -5.87 16.19
CA ARG A 144 16.63 -4.82 15.34
C ARG A 144 16.24 -3.40 15.78
N GLU A 145 15.56 -3.25 16.90
CA GLU A 145 14.90 -2.01 17.35
C GLU A 145 15.86 -0.80 17.33
N GLU A 146 17.10 -1.02 17.81
CA GLU A 146 18.14 0.01 17.89
C GLU A 146 19.08 0.04 16.67
N THR A 147 18.83 -0.82 15.67
CA THR A 147 19.61 -0.83 14.41
C THR A 147 19.22 0.35 13.55
N TRP A 148 20.17 1.04 12.95
CA TRP A 148 19.88 2.12 12.00
C TRP A 148 19.24 1.55 10.75
N ALA A 149 18.17 2.20 10.26
CA ALA A 149 17.42 1.74 9.10
C ALA A 149 18.28 1.56 7.85
N GLY A 150 19.31 2.41 7.66
CA GLY A 150 20.26 2.29 6.56
C GLY A 150 21.19 1.07 6.62
N GLN A 151 21.27 0.38 7.76
CA GLN A 151 22.09 -0.83 7.94
C GLN A 151 21.31 -2.13 7.72
N LEU A 152 19.99 -2.04 7.58
CA LEU A 152 19.14 -3.18 7.32
C LEU A 152 19.33 -3.72 5.89
N SER A 153 19.15 -5.02 5.71
CA SER A 153 18.99 -5.62 4.38
C SER A 153 17.78 -5.05 3.66
N TYR A 154 17.75 -5.18 2.34
CA TYR A 154 16.63 -4.66 1.54
C TYR A 154 15.27 -5.20 1.98
N GLY A 155 15.18 -6.51 2.28
CA GLY A 155 13.96 -7.14 2.78
C GLY A 155 13.54 -6.62 4.16
N GLU A 156 14.51 -6.38 5.08
CA GLU A 156 14.24 -5.78 6.38
C GLU A 156 13.79 -4.32 6.24
N GLN A 157 14.36 -3.56 5.31
CA GLN A 157 13.92 -2.19 5.03
C GLN A 157 12.46 -2.14 4.54
N ARG A 158 12.05 -3.07 3.67
CA ARG A 158 10.65 -3.20 3.23
C ARG A 158 9.73 -3.52 4.39
N ARG A 159 10.11 -4.42 5.30
CA ARG A 159 9.35 -4.73 6.51
C ARG A 159 9.22 -3.52 7.43
N LEU A 160 10.28 -2.73 7.57
CA LEU A 160 10.26 -1.48 8.34
C LEU A 160 9.34 -0.43 7.69
N GLU A 161 9.32 -0.32 6.36
CA GLU A 161 8.41 0.58 5.66
C GLU A 161 6.93 0.20 5.92
N ILE A 162 6.62 -1.10 5.93
CA ILE A 162 5.29 -1.61 6.27
C ILE A 162 4.97 -1.32 7.74
N ALA A 163 5.90 -1.59 8.69
CA ALA A 163 5.71 -1.27 10.10
C ALA A 163 5.38 0.21 10.32
N ARG A 164 6.12 1.09 9.64
CA ARG A 164 5.87 2.54 9.68
C ARG A 164 4.52 2.94 9.09
N ALA A 165 4.10 2.30 8.01
CA ALA A 165 2.78 2.55 7.42
C ALA A 165 1.64 2.08 8.34
N LEU A 166 1.81 0.94 9.01
CA LEU A 166 0.86 0.40 10.01
C LEU A 166 0.79 1.27 11.27
N ALA A 167 1.87 1.98 11.61
CA ALA A 167 1.91 2.87 12.78
C ALA A 167 0.92 4.03 12.70
N ALA A 168 0.47 4.40 11.50
CA ALA A 168 -0.63 5.34 11.30
C ALA A 168 -2.02 4.72 11.55
N GLU A 169 -2.11 3.43 11.92
CA GLU A 169 -3.35 2.67 12.12
C GLU A 169 -4.32 2.79 10.94
N PRO A 170 -3.88 2.45 9.74
CA PRO A 170 -4.72 2.58 8.55
C PRO A 170 -5.80 1.50 8.53
N GLU A 171 -6.91 1.81 7.86
CA GLU A 171 -7.91 0.80 7.48
C GLU A 171 -7.59 0.19 6.12
N ILE A 172 -6.97 0.96 5.23
CA ILE A 172 -6.49 0.50 3.94
C ILE A 172 -4.98 0.70 3.85
N LEU A 173 -4.27 -0.38 3.49
CA LEU A 173 -2.85 -0.34 3.20
C LEU A 173 -2.63 -0.47 1.69
N LEU A 174 -2.01 0.54 1.10
CA LEU A 174 -1.62 0.56 -0.30
C LEU A 174 -0.14 0.15 -0.41
N LEU A 175 0.14 -0.90 -1.15
CA LEU A 175 1.48 -1.46 -1.30
C LEU A 175 1.94 -1.34 -2.75
N ASP A 176 3.09 -0.71 -2.97
CA ASP A 176 3.64 -0.47 -4.31
C ASP A 176 4.85 -1.37 -4.55
N GLU A 177 4.64 -2.46 -5.29
CA GLU A 177 5.62 -3.52 -5.59
C GLU A 177 6.37 -4.02 -4.35
N PRO A 178 5.64 -4.49 -3.30
CA PRO A 178 6.25 -4.80 -2.01
C PRO A 178 7.25 -5.96 -2.07
N THR A 179 7.16 -6.85 -3.06
CA THR A 179 8.06 -8.01 -3.20
C THR A 179 9.21 -7.80 -4.20
N ALA A 180 9.30 -6.61 -4.82
CA ALA A 180 10.37 -6.30 -5.77
C ALA A 180 11.76 -6.50 -5.14
N GLY A 181 12.66 -7.19 -5.84
CA GLY A 181 14.02 -7.46 -5.38
C GLY A 181 14.17 -8.52 -4.28
N MET A 182 13.09 -9.17 -3.86
CA MET A 182 13.10 -10.23 -2.86
C MET A 182 13.30 -11.61 -3.51
N ASN A 183 13.96 -12.51 -2.77
CA ASN A 183 13.98 -13.92 -3.15
C ASN A 183 12.61 -14.58 -2.84
N SER A 184 12.40 -15.82 -3.33
CA SER A 184 11.10 -16.52 -3.19
C SER A 184 10.69 -16.74 -1.73
N GLN A 185 11.64 -17.00 -0.83
CA GLN A 185 11.36 -17.23 0.59
C GLN A 185 10.96 -15.94 1.29
N GLU A 186 11.65 -14.83 1.01
CA GLU A 186 11.32 -13.50 1.54
C GLU A 186 9.93 -13.06 1.06
N ALA A 187 9.63 -13.21 -0.24
CA ALA A 187 8.33 -12.91 -0.80
C ALA A 187 7.22 -13.75 -0.14
N GLN A 188 7.43 -15.07 0.04
CA GLN A 188 6.47 -15.93 0.71
C GLN A 188 6.22 -15.52 2.16
N SER A 189 7.27 -15.16 2.90
CA SER A 189 7.15 -14.67 4.27
C SER A 189 6.37 -13.35 4.34
N LEU A 190 6.57 -12.47 3.35
CA LEU A 190 5.83 -11.20 3.27
C LEU A 190 4.36 -11.43 2.92
N MET A 191 4.05 -12.38 2.03
CA MET A 191 2.69 -12.79 1.71
C MET A 191 1.95 -13.33 2.95
N THR A 192 2.62 -14.10 3.79
CA THR A 192 2.05 -14.58 5.07
C THR A 192 1.72 -13.41 5.98
N LEU A 193 2.64 -12.44 6.12
CA LEU A 193 2.39 -11.21 6.88
C LEU A 193 1.14 -10.49 6.36
N PHE A 194 0.98 -10.31 5.04
CA PHE A 194 -0.20 -9.61 4.51
C PHE A 194 -1.52 -10.32 4.86
N LYS A 195 -1.54 -11.66 4.85
CA LYS A 195 -2.70 -12.43 5.29
C LYS A 195 -3.02 -12.24 6.77
N GLU A 196 -1.99 -12.13 7.62
CA GLU A 196 -2.16 -11.86 9.06
C GLU A 196 -2.63 -10.43 9.36
N LEU A 197 -2.27 -9.47 8.50
CA LEU A 197 -2.69 -8.08 8.68
C LEU A 197 -4.18 -7.87 8.45
N ILE A 198 -4.78 -8.62 7.51
CA ILE A 198 -6.21 -8.48 7.18
C ILE A 198 -7.08 -8.89 8.37
N GLY A 199 -8.03 -8.04 8.71
CA GLY A 199 -8.99 -8.22 9.79
C GLY A 199 -8.45 -7.91 11.19
N SER A 200 -7.12 -7.95 11.39
CA SER A 200 -6.50 -7.68 12.70
C SER A 200 -5.90 -6.26 12.77
N TYR A 201 -5.26 -5.80 11.70
CA TYR A 201 -4.57 -4.50 11.64
C TYR A 201 -5.12 -3.58 10.58
N VAL A 202 -5.55 -4.12 9.45
CA VAL A 202 -6.15 -3.38 8.33
C VAL A 202 -7.40 -4.08 7.85
N LYS A 203 -8.32 -3.32 7.26
CA LYS A 203 -9.55 -3.87 6.67
C LYS A 203 -9.34 -4.34 5.25
N ALA A 204 -8.49 -3.66 4.49
CA ALA A 204 -8.20 -4.06 3.12
C ALA A 204 -6.76 -3.71 2.74
N ILE A 205 -6.21 -4.49 1.80
CA ILE A 205 -4.93 -4.20 1.15
C ILE A 205 -5.18 -4.08 -0.34
N LEU A 206 -4.65 -3.01 -0.95
CA LEU A 206 -4.54 -2.89 -2.40
C LEU A 206 -3.07 -2.84 -2.76
N LEU A 207 -2.60 -3.78 -3.57
CA LEU A 207 -1.20 -3.85 -3.96
C LEU A 207 -1.03 -3.71 -5.48
N ILE A 208 -0.01 -2.97 -5.90
CA ILE A 208 0.54 -3.05 -7.25
C ILE A 208 1.58 -4.16 -7.24
N GLU A 209 1.45 -5.11 -8.15
CA GLU A 209 2.42 -6.19 -8.32
C GLU A 209 2.55 -6.59 -9.79
N HIS A 210 3.73 -7.08 -10.14
CA HIS A 210 4.01 -7.69 -11.44
C HIS A 210 4.44 -9.16 -11.31
N ASN A 211 4.68 -9.63 -10.09
CA ASN A 211 4.98 -11.04 -9.81
C ASN A 211 3.67 -11.82 -9.71
N MET A 212 3.34 -12.56 -10.78
CA MET A 212 2.09 -13.32 -10.85
C MET A 212 1.95 -14.37 -9.76
N ARG A 213 3.05 -14.97 -9.25
CA ARG A 213 2.98 -15.92 -8.11
C ARG A 213 2.46 -15.24 -6.86
N VAL A 214 2.86 -14.01 -6.62
CA VAL A 214 2.37 -13.20 -5.48
C VAL A 214 0.90 -12.88 -5.70
N VAL A 215 0.54 -12.34 -6.87
CA VAL A 215 -0.84 -11.98 -7.22
C VAL A 215 -1.77 -13.17 -7.04
N MET A 216 -1.43 -14.31 -7.64
CA MET A 216 -2.23 -15.54 -7.56
C MET A 216 -2.29 -16.14 -6.14
N GLY A 217 -1.23 -15.94 -5.33
CA GLY A 217 -1.11 -16.55 -4.01
C GLY A 217 -1.83 -15.83 -2.88
N ILE A 218 -2.16 -14.53 -3.05
CA ILE A 218 -2.75 -13.74 -1.96
C ILE A 218 -3.99 -12.92 -2.33
N SER A 219 -4.23 -12.67 -3.62
CA SER A 219 -5.33 -11.79 -4.03
C SER A 219 -6.67 -12.51 -3.99
N HIS A 220 -7.67 -11.84 -3.47
CA HIS A 220 -9.07 -12.23 -3.58
C HIS A 220 -9.70 -11.63 -4.84
N ARG A 221 -9.18 -10.49 -5.29
CA ARG A 221 -9.63 -9.79 -6.51
C ARG A 221 -8.44 -9.17 -7.22
N VAL A 222 -8.48 -9.21 -8.54
CA VAL A 222 -7.44 -8.62 -9.40
C VAL A 222 -8.09 -7.64 -10.35
N HIS A 223 -7.54 -6.43 -10.42
CA HIS A 223 -7.89 -5.40 -11.40
C HIS A 223 -6.75 -5.25 -12.38
N VAL A 224 -7.04 -5.23 -13.67
CA VAL A 224 -6.04 -5.11 -14.72
C VAL A 224 -6.18 -3.79 -15.43
N LEU A 225 -5.11 -3.01 -15.46
CA LEU A 225 -5.01 -1.79 -16.24
C LEU A 225 -4.15 -2.03 -17.48
N ASP A 226 -4.57 -1.42 -18.59
CA ASP A 226 -3.76 -1.28 -19.80
C ASP A 226 -4.05 0.08 -20.43
N TYR A 227 -3.02 0.81 -20.86
CA TYR A 227 -3.10 2.16 -21.43
C TYR A 227 -4.05 3.12 -20.67
N GLY A 228 -4.09 3.03 -19.35
CA GLY A 228 -4.91 3.90 -18.51
C GLY A 228 -6.37 3.46 -18.35
N GLU A 229 -6.77 2.36 -18.93
CA GLU A 229 -8.12 1.79 -18.85
C GLU A 229 -8.16 0.49 -18.06
N LYS A 230 -9.27 0.22 -17.35
CA LYS A 230 -9.48 -1.07 -16.72
C LYS A 230 -10.01 -2.07 -17.74
N ILE A 231 -9.18 -3.04 -18.14
CA ILE A 231 -9.52 -4.04 -19.16
C ILE A 231 -10.15 -5.31 -18.61
N ALA A 232 -9.86 -5.65 -17.34
CA ALA A 232 -10.41 -6.83 -16.68
C ALA A 232 -10.50 -6.64 -15.16
N GLU A 233 -11.40 -7.41 -14.55
CA GLU A 233 -11.57 -7.53 -13.10
C GLU A 233 -12.19 -8.89 -12.79
N GLY A 234 -11.69 -9.59 -11.77
CA GLY A 234 -12.22 -10.87 -11.35
C GLY A 234 -11.35 -11.53 -10.27
N ASP A 235 -11.62 -12.82 -9.99
CA ASP A 235 -10.69 -13.59 -9.21
C ASP A 235 -9.39 -13.85 -9.98
N PRO A 236 -8.29 -14.23 -9.30
CA PRO A 236 -7.00 -14.44 -9.96
C PRO A 236 -7.06 -15.43 -11.14
N GLU A 237 -7.79 -16.55 -11.00
CA GLU A 237 -7.88 -17.58 -12.03
C GLU A 237 -8.70 -17.12 -13.25
N GLU A 238 -9.76 -16.34 -13.05
CA GLU A 238 -10.54 -15.72 -14.12
C GLU A 238 -9.67 -14.74 -14.93
N VAL A 239 -8.99 -13.84 -14.23
CA VAL A 239 -8.13 -12.82 -14.85
C VAL A 239 -6.98 -13.46 -15.62
N ARG A 240 -6.39 -14.54 -15.10
CA ARG A 240 -5.31 -15.28 -15.76
C ARG A 240 -5.73 -15.83 -17.12
N ARG A 241 -7.01 -16.14 -17.31
CA ARG A 241 -7.54 -16.76 -18.54
C ARG A 241 -8.19 -15.74 -19.48
N ASP A 242 -8.32 -14.50 -19.10
CA ASP A 242 -8.94 -13.44 -19.92
C ASP A 242 -8.05 -13.15 -21.15
N PRO A 243 -8.55 -13.33 -22.38
CA PRO A 243 -7.78 -13.10 -23.59
C PRO A 243 -7.23 -11.68 -23.70
N ARG A 244 -7.96 -10.66 -23.21
CA ARG A 244 -7.52 -9.26 -23.22
C ARG A 244 -6.31 -9.05 -22.32
N VAL A 245 -6.28 -9.74 -21.18
CA VAL A 245 -5.14 -9.71 -20.24
C VAL A 245 -3.93 -10.37 -20.87
N ILE A 246 -4.12 -11.56 -21.47
CA ILE A 246 -3.07 -12.28 -22.18
C ILE A 246 -2.46 -11.41 -23.30
N GLU A 247 -3.30 -10.79 -24.13
CA GLU A 247 -2.87 -9.92 -25.22
C GLU A 247 -2.07 -8.71 -24.73
N ALA A 248 -2.54 -8.04 -23.66
CA ALA A 248 -1.88 -6.87 -23.07
C ALA A 248 -0.45 -7.18 -22.60
N TYR A 249 -0.22 -8.40 -22.09
CA TYR A 249 1.11 -8.83 -21.65
C TYR A 249 1.97 -9.42 -22.76
N LEU A 250 1.41 -10.14 -23.74
CA LEU A 250 2.13 -10.70 -24.89
C LEU A 250 2.71 -9.63 -25.80
N GLY A 251 1.99 -8.51 -25.98
CA GLY A 251 2.46 -7.38 -26.78
C GLY A 251 3.74 -6.72 -26.24
N GLN A 252 4.15 -7.02 -25.02
CA GLN A 252 5.36 -6.50 -24.37
C GLN A 252 6.42 -7.57 -24.04
N GLY A 253 6.22 -8.82 -24.46
CA GLY A 253 7.20 -9.92 -24.25
C GLY A 253 7.38 -10.37 -22.79
N THR A 254 6.45 -10.02 -21.90
CA THR A 254 6.60 -10.21 -20.44
C THR A 254 5.79 -11.36 -19.84
N TRP A 255 4.93 -12.01 -20.64
CA TRP A 255 4.17 -13.15 -20.14
C TRP A 255 4.61 -14.48 -20.77
N VAL A 256 5.14 -15.38 -19.91
CA VAL A 256 5.21 -16.81 -20.19
C VAL A 256 4.21 -17.49 -19.23
N PRO A 257 3.12 -18.11 -19.72
CA PRO A 257 2.36 -19.04 -18.88
C PRO A 257 3.32 -20.14 -18.48
N ASP A 258 3.51 -20.37 -17.18
CA ASP A 258 4.27 -21.53 -16.70
C ASP A 258 3.47 -22.78 -17.14
N ALA A 259 3.88 -23.34 -18.28
CA ALA A 259 3.32 -24.59 -18.83
C ALA A 259 4.01 -25.76 -18.13
N ARG A 260 3.83 -25.89 -16.82
CA ARG A 260 4.14 -27.11 -16.05
C ARG A 260 3.38 -27.05 -14.72
N ASP A 261 2.20 -27.57 -14.71
CA ASP A 261 1.65 -28.71 -13.97
C ASP A 261 0.21 -28.96 -14.37
#